data_9243967eb80baad3a3176886dd73244c
#
_entry.id   9243967eb80baad3a3176886dd73244c
#
_cell.length_a   1.000
_cell.length_b   1.000
_cell.length_c   1.000
_cell.angle_alpha   90.00
_cell.angle_beta   90.00
_cell.angle_gamma   90.00
#
_symmetry.space_group_name_H-M   'P 1'
#
loop_
_entity.id
_entity.type
_entity.pdbx_description
1 polymer ?
#
loop_
_entity_poly.entity_id
_entity_poly.type
_entity_poly.pdbx_seq_one_letter_code
_entity_poly.pdbx_strand_id
1 'polypeptide(L)'
;SRHTEIRRDDVEKVPELRVLTSSNESGVHIIADKTNRQFFVTGHSEYDRFTLKNEYFRDVEKGLKIDVPKHYFPYDDPSQPPHFIWRCHANLMFSNWLNYCVYQETPYDLNDLAPLNK
;
A
#
# COMPACT_ATOMS: atom_id res chain seq x y z
N SER A 1 -2.55 -7.97 3.76
CA SER A 1 -3.15 -8.56 4.94
C SER A 1 -3.78 -7.48 5.81
N ARG A 2 -5.05 -7.58 6.04
CA ARG A 2 -5.79 -6.69 6.91
C ARG A 2 -7.02 -7.43 7.47
N HIS A 3 -7.34 -7.16 8.72
CA HIS A 3 -8.51 -7.75 9.40
C HIS A 3 -9.74 -6.83 9.34
N THR A 4 -9.59 -5.63 8.77
CA THR A 4 -10.64 -4.62 8.63
C THR A 4 -10.72 -4.14 7.20
N GLU A 5 -11.87 -3.63 6.82
CA GLU A 5 -12.15 -3.12 5.48
C GLU A 5 -12.63 -1.67 5.56
N ILE A 6 -12.21 -0.86 4.59
CA ILE A 6 -12.80 0.45 4.33
C ILE A 6 -13.76 0.28 3.16
N ARG A 7 -15.04 0.54 3.40
CA ARG A 7 -16.08 0.40 2.38
C ARG A 7 -16.06 1.60 1.44
N ARG A 8 -16.22 1.33 0.15
CA ARG A 8 -16.31 2.40 -0.86
C ARG A 8 -17.40 3.42 -0.53
N ASP A 9 -18.58 2.95 -0.17
CA ASP A 9 -19.72 3.81 0.16
C ASP A 9 -19.42 4.78 1.32
N ASP A 10 -18.56 4.39 2.26
CA ASP A 10 -18.19 5.27 3.38
C ASP A 10 -17.17 6.33 2.94
N VAL A 11 -16.27 6.00 2.02
CA VAL A 11 -15.35 6.98 1.42
C VAL A 11 -16.12 8.00 0.59
N GLU A 12 -17.09 7.55 -0.21
CA GLU A 12 -17.90 8.40 -1.09
C GLU A 12 -18.84 9.38 -0.34
N LYS A 13 -19.13 9.11 0.94
CA LYS A 13 -19.84 10.07 1.82
C LYS A 13 -18.98 11.27 2.24
N VAL A 14 -17.66 11.20 2.07
CA VAL A 14 -16.72 12.27 2.42
C VAL A 14 -16.35 13.04 1.16
N PRO A 15 -16.89 14.25 0.93
CA PRO A 15 -16.72 14.97 -0.33
C PRO A 15 -15.27 15.30 -0.69
N GLU A 16 -14.39 15.35 0.31
CA GLU A 16 -12.96 15.66 0.16
C GLU A 16 -12.15 14.47 -0.30
N LEU A 17 -12.69 13.25 -0.24
CA LEU A 17 -11.98 12.01 -0.58
C LEU A 17 -12.41 11.48 -1.94
N ARG A 18 -11.51 10.72 -2.56
CA ARG A 18 -11.77 9.94 -3.77
C ARG A 18 -11.01 8.61 -3.73
N VAL A 19 -11.65 7.55 -4.21
CA VAL A 19 -11.01 6.25 -4.39
C VAL A 19 -10.20 6.27 -5.66
N LEU A 20 -8.91 6.00 -5.57
CA LEU A 20 -8.00 5.89 -6.72
C LEU A 20 -7.94 4.47 -7.26
N THR A 21 -7.85 3.48 -6.37
CA THR A 21 -7.79 2.08 -6.76
C THR A 21 -8.63 1.21 -5.84
N SER A 22 -9.26 0.20 -6.43
CA SER A 22 -10.02 -0.83 -5.71
C SER A 22 -10.10 -2.11 -6.55
N SER A 23 -10.42 -3.21 -5.90
CA SER A 23 -10.78 -4.46 -6.58
C SER A 23 -12.06 -5.04 -5.98
N ASN A 24 -12.70 -5.93 -6.74
CA ASN A 24 -13.90 -6.62 -6.26
C ASN A 24 -13.59 -7.59 -5.11
N GLU A 25 -12.37 -8.09 -5.03
CA GLU A 25 -11.98 -9.10 -4.06
C GLU A 25 -11.38 -8.50 -2.77
N SER A 26 -10.54 -7.47 -2.91
CA SER A 26 -9.84 -6.86 -1.77
C SER A 26 -10.41 -5.50 -1.35
N GLY A 27 -11.43 -5.00 -2.03
CA GLY A 27 -12.06 -3.73 -1.73
C GLY A 27 -11.20 -2.50 -2.09
N VAL A 28 -11.37 -1.41 -1.35
CA VAL A 28 -10.64 -0.16 -1.55
C VAL A 28 -9.17 -0.33 -1.16
N HIS A 29 -8.26 0.12 -2.04
CA HIS A 29 -6.82 0.03 -1.81
C HIS A 29 -6.15 1.39 -1.62
N ILE A 30 -6.36 2.34 -2.53
CA ILE A 30 -5.78 3.68 -2.40
C ILE A 30 -6.89 4.73 -2.46
N ILE A 31 -6.86 5.62 -1.47
CA ILE A 31 -7.72 6.79 -1.38
C ILE A 31 -6.82 8.02 -1.38
N ALA A 32 -7.25 9.10 -2.02
CA ALA A 32 -6.59 10.39 -1.92
C ALA A 32 -7.60 11.48 -1.52
N ASP A 33 -7.12 12.53 -0.88
CA ASP A 33 -7.88 13.75 -0.79
C ASP A 33 -7.89 14.49 -2.14
N LYS A 34 -8.81 15.43 -2.32
CA LYS A 34 -8.95 16.20 -3.58
C LYS A 34 -7.76 17.11 -3.88
N THR A 35 -6.96 17.44 -2.87
CA THR A 35 -5.77 18.29 -3.02
C THR A 35 -4.52 17.49 -3.43
N ASN A 36 -4.59 16.16 -3.44
CA ASN A 36 -3.45 15.24 -3.64
C ASN A 36 -2.31 15.40 -2.61
N ARG A 37 -2.63 15.92 -1.42
CA ARG A 37 -1.66 16.05 -0.33
C ARG A 37 -1.70 14.92 0.67
N GLN A 38 -2.81 14.18 0.71
CA GLN A 38 -2.98 13.04 1.61
C GLN A 38 -3.37 11.79 0.82
N PHE A 39 -2.64 10.72 1.06
CA PHE A 39 -2.87 9.41 0.46
C PHE A 39 -3.01 8.36 1.56
N PHE A 40 -4.05 7.56 1.47
CA PHE A 40 -4.34 6.48 2.41
C PHE A 40 -4.23 5.15 1.65
N VAL A 41 -3.21 4.37 1.96
CA VAL A 41 -2.96 3.07 1.34
C VAL A 41 -3.34 1.98 2.33
N THR A 42 -4.35 1.18 2.01
CA THR A 42 -4.91 0.17 2.92
C THR A 42 -4.19 -1.18 2.85
N GLY A 43 -3.33 -1.38 1.87
CA GLY A 43 -2.51 -2.58 1.71
C GLY A 43 -1.02 -2.29 1.90
N HIS A 44 -0.26 -3.33 2.12
CA HIS A 44 1.18 -3.25 2.38
C HIS A 44 2.00 -3.55 1.12
N SER A 45 2.13 -2.56 0.25
CA SER A 45 2.93 -2.68 -0.98
C SER A 45 4.44 -2.75 -0.70
N GLU A 46 4.88 -2.29 0.48
CA GLU A 46 6.27 -2.31 0.93
C GLU A 46 6.75 -3.67 1.43
N TYR A 47 5.85 -4.62 1.67
CA TYR A 47 6.22 -5.94 2.17
C TYR A 47 7.20 -6.66 1.25
N ASP A 48 8.21 -7.28 1.84
CA ASP A 48 9.05 -8.25 1.15
C ASP A 48 8.29 -9.57 0.90
N ARG A 49 8.99 -10.51 0.24
CA ARG A 49 8.38 -11.80 -0.11
C ARG A 49 7.84 -12.56 1.10
N PHE A 50 8.48 -12.48 2.26
CA PHE A 50 8.22 -13.35 3.40
C PHE A 50 7.47 -12.68 4.55
N THR A 51 7.34 -11.37 4.54
CA THR A 51 6.70 -10.63 5.64
C THR A 51 5.31 -11.17 5.96
N LEU A 52 4.44 -11.29 4.95
CA LEU A 52 3.08 -11.79 5.15
C LEU A 52 3.06 -13.29 5.55
N LYS A 53 4.00 -14.09 5.04
CA LYS A 53 4.16 -15.49 5.46
C LYS A 53 4.47 -15.58 6.95
N ASN A 54 5.40 -14.77 7.43
CA ASN A 54 5.80 -14.75 8.83
C ASN A 54 4.66 -14.28 9.74
N GLU A 55 3.90 -13.27 9.31
CA GLU A 55 2.70 -12.84 10.03
C GLU A 55 1.64 -13.94 10.11
N TYR A 56 1.36 -14.60 8.99
CA TYR A 56 0.40 -15.70 8.94
C TYR A 56 0.77 -16.83 9.91
N PHE A 57 1.99 -17.35 9.86
CA PHE A 57 2.42 -18.42 10.74
C PHE A 57 2.49 -18.00 12.20
N ARG A 58 2.95 -16.79 12.50
CA ARG A 58 2.90 -16.22 13.87
C ARG A 58 1.48 -16.25 14.44
N ASP A 59 0.49 -15.89 13.64
CA ASP A 59 -0.90 -15.81 14.09
C ASP A 59 -1.54 -17.20 14.19
N VAL A 60 -1.17 -18.15 13.32
CA VAL A 60 -1.53 -19.57 13.45
C VAL A 60 -0.96 -20.16 14.74
N GLU A 61 0.33 -19.91 15.05
CA GLU A 61 0.99 -20.39 16.29
C GLU A 61 0.33 -19.84 17.55
N LYS A 62 -0.24 -18.63 17.48
CA LYS A 62 -1.03 -18.03 18.57
C LYS A 62 -2.44 -18.62 18.70
N GLY A 63 -2.82 -19.56 17.84
CA GLY A 63 -4.15 -20.17 17.81
C GLY A 63 -5.26 -19.25 17.27
N LEU A 64 -4.90 -18.18 16.57
CA LEU A 64 -5.87 -17.30 15.94
C LEU A 64 -6.51 -17.99 14.72
N LYS A 65 -7.84 -17.85 14.60
CA LYS A 65 -8.57 -18.34 13.42
C LYS A 65 -8.41 -17.32 12.29
N ILE A 66 -7.46 -17.58 11.40
CA ILE A 66 -7.17 -16.75 10.22
C ILE A 66 -7.20 -17.61 8.96
N ASP A 67 -7.62 -17.00 7.87
CA ASP A 67 -7.60 -17.64 6.56
C ASP A 67 -6.22 -17.54 5.91
N VAL A 68 -5.92 -18.51 5.04
CA VAL A 68 -4.72 -18.45 4.20
C VAL A 68 -4.81 -17.21 3.30
N PRO A 69 -3.75 -16.38 3.20
CA PRO A 69 -3.75 -15.22 2.31
C PRO A 69 -3.95 -15.65 0.85
N LYS A 70 -5.06 -15.21 0.25
CA LYS A 70 -5.43 -15.55 -1.13
C LYS A 70 -4.39 -15.08 -2.14
N HIS A 71 -4.11 -15.91 -3.14
CA HIS A 71 -3.18 -15.65 -4.25
C HIS A 71 -1.74 -15.32 -3.83
N TYR A 72 -1.42 -15.51 -2.56
CA TYR A 72 -0.09 -15.26 -2.04
C TYR A 72 0.80 -16.50 -2.12
N PHE A 73 0.28 -17.65 -1.76
CA PHE A 73 0.96 -18.92 -1.98
C PHE A 73 0.51 -19.57 -3.29
N PRO A 74 1.38 -20.33 -3.99
CA PRO A 74 0.96 -21.17 -5.09
C PRO A 74 -0.20 -22.10 -4.65
N TYR A 75 -1.29 -22.08 -5.39
CA TYR A 75 -2.49 -22.88 -5.08
C TYR A 75 -3.08 -22.65 -3.67
N ASP A 76 -2.80 -21.49 -3.07
CA ASP A 76 -3.14 -21.16 -1.67
C ASP A 76 -2.58 -22.18 -0.64
N ASP A 77 -1.49 -22.87 -0.98
CA ASP A 77 -0.79 -23.83 -0.12
C ASP A 77 0.34 -23.16 0.66
N PRO A 78 0.19 -22.94 1.99
CA PRO A 78 1.19 -22.24 2.80
C PRO A 78 2.49 -23.03 2.99
N SER A 79 2.57 -24.30 2.60
CA SER A 79 3.80 -25.07 2.58
C SER A 79 4.75 -24.64 1.45
N GLN A 80 4.20 -24.00 0.40
CA GLN A 80 4.96 -23.54 -0.76
C GLN A 80 5.64 -22.18 -0.51
N PRO A 81 6.71 -21.87 -1.26
CA PRO A 81 7.29 -20.53 -1.26
C PRO A 81 6.28 -19.51 -1.81
N PRO A 82 6.08 -18.37 -1.14
CA PRO A 82 5.10 -17.39 -1.61
C PRO A 82 5.52 -16.71 -2.91
N HIS A 83 4.54 -16.26 -3.69
CA HIS A 83 4.76 -15.36 -4.82
C HIS A 83 5.36 -14.02 -4.36
N PHE A 84 6.05 -13.33 -5.29
CA PHE A 84 6.54 -11.96 -5.08
C PHE A 84 6.34 -11.14 -6.36
N ILE A 85 5.08 -10.94 -6.69
CA ILE A 85 4.67 -10.35 -7.99
C ILE A 85 4.30 -8.87 -7.90
N TRP A 86 4.19 -8.28 -6.70
CA TRP A 86 3.77 -6.88 -6.51
C TRP A 86 4.90 -5.87 -6.51
N ARG A 87 6.17 -6.30 -6.47
CA ARG A 87 7.34 -5.41 -6.34
C ARG A 87 7.41 -4.30 -7.39
N CYS A 88 7.19 -4.66 -8.66
CA CYS A 88 7.23 -3.68 -9.75
C CYS A 88 6.11 -2.64 -9.61
N HIS A 89 4.92 -3.07 -9.25
CA HIS A 89 3.77 -2.18 -9.02
C HIS A 89 3.98 -1.29 -7.81
N ALA A 90 4.55 -1.83 -6.72
CA ALA A 90 4.90 -1.06 -5.53
C ALA A 90 5.92 0.04 -5.85
N ASN A 91 7.00 -0.32 -6.55
CA ASN A 91 8.02 0.65 -6.97
C ASN A 91 7.42 1.75 -7.85
N LEU A 92 6.58 1.38 -8.81
CA LEU A 92 5.90 2.35 -9.68
C LEU A 92 4.98 3.28 -8.89
N MET A 93 4.20 2.74 -7.94
CA MET A 93 3.30 3.52 -7.08
C MET A 93 4.09 4.55 -6.26
N PHE A 94 5.13 4.13 -5.55
CA PHE A 94 5.95 5.03 -4.73
C PHE A 94 6.72 6.04 -5.57
N SER A 95 7.28 5.64 -6.72
CA SER A 95 7.99 6.55 -7.62
C SER A 95 7.06 7.61 -8.20
N ASN A 96 5.84 7.22 -8.61
CA ASN A 96 4.85 8.17 -9.10
C ASN A 96 4.39 9.14 -8.00
N TRP A 97 4.15 8.63 -6.79
CA TRP A 97 3.79 9.49 -5.67
C TRP A 97 4.88 10.50 -5.36
N LEU A 98 6.14 10.08 -5.25
CA LEU A 98 7.27 10.98 -5.03
C LEU A 98 7.39 12.02 -6.14
N ASN A 99 7.32 11.58 -7.40
CA ASN A 99 7.54 12.47 -8.54
C ASN A 99 6.40 13.49 -8.70
N TYR A 100 5.15 13.03 -8.71
CA TYR A 100 4.00 13.89 -9.06
C TYR A 100 3.36 14.59 -7.87
N CYS A 101 3.46 14.03 -6.67
CA CYS A 101 2.75 14.56 -5.49
C CYS A 101 3.70 15.16 -4.45
N VAL A 102 5.00 14.93 -4.55
CA VAL A 102 6.00 15.49 -3.64
C VAL A 102 6.92 16.46 -4.38
N TYR A 103 7.73 15.97 -5.31
CA TYR A 103 8.76 16.79 -5.95
C TYR A 103 8.19 17.92 -6.81
N GLN A 104 7.13 17.68 -7.56
CA GLN A 104 6.52 18.71 -8.40
C GLN A 104 5.65 19.71 -7.64
N GLU A 105 5.16 19.34 -6.46
CA GLU A 105 4.26 20.18 -5.64
C GLU A 105 4.99 20.89 -4.49
N THR A 106 6.21 20.49 -4.17
CA THR A 106 6.99 21.10 -3.10
C THR A 106 7.70 22.34 -3.63
N PRO A 107 7.46 23.54 -3.06
CA PRO A 107 8.21 24.74 -3.43
C PRO A 107 9.69 24.52 -3.19
N TYR A 108 10.51 24.83 -4.20
CA TYR A 108 11.95 24.67 -4.12
C TYR A 108 12.64 25.82 -4.86
N ASP A 109 13.47 26.57 -4.16
CA ASP A 109 14.32 27.62 -4.75
C ASP A 109 15.79 27.24 -4.56
N LEU A 110 16.50 27.11 -5.69
CA LEU A 110 17.94 26.82 -5.71
C LEU A 110 18.77 27.93 -5.04
N ASN A 111 18.27 29.17 -5.00
CA ASN A 111 18.95 30.30 -4.39
C ASN A 111 18.94 30.23 -2.86
N ASP A 112 18.04 29.45 -2.27
CA ASP A 112 17.95 29.24 -0.83
C ASP A 112 18.99 28.24 -0.31
N LEU A 113 19.71 27.55 -1.21
CA LEU A 113 20.76 26.62 -0.83
C LEU A 113 22.00 27.39 -0.34
N ALA A 114 22.42 27.09 0.89
CA ALA A 114 23.70 27.56 1.39
C ALA A 114 24.84 27.04 0.48
N PRO A 115 25.85 27.88 0.15
CA PRO A 115 27.01 27.42 -0.60
C PRO A 115 27.66 26.23 0.12
N LEU A 116 27.91 25.14 -0.63
CA LEU A 116 28.69 24.01 -0.10
C LEU A 116 30.07 24.56 0.31
N ASN A 117 30.32 24.62 1.59
CA ASN A 117 31.66 24.87 2.10
C ASN A 117 32.56 23.72 1.64
N LYS A 118 33.48 23.99 0.71
CA LYS A 118 34.52 23.03 0.28
C LYS A 118 35.59 22.90 1.35
#